data_7ec9256ef8296f7cd3e7aa02bcb38193
#
_entry.id   7ec9256ef8296f7cd3e7aa02bcb38193
#
_cell.length_a   1.000
_cell.length_b   1.000
_cell.length_c   1.000
_cell.angle_alpha   90.00
_cell.angle_beta   90.00
_cell.angle_gamma   90.00
#
_symmetry.space_group_name_H-M   'P 1'
#
loop_
_entity.id
_entity.type
_entity.pdbx_description
1 polymer ?
#
loop_
_entity_poly.entity_id
_entity_poly.type
_entity_poly.pdbx_seq_one_letter_code
_entity_poly.pdbx_strand_id
1 'polypeptide(L)'
;VGPGKKVAVVGVGGLGHMAVKFAHAMGAEVSVIGRDESKKSDAFEFGASEFLVTEEDFESKVNHFDLVLNAASADLGVDRFLKILKPEGVLVMLGLPIAKPDFDPFNVVYSGRIIAGSNVAPMKLTEEMLQLASDKNILSEIEICSADETNQAWERVEKSDVRYRFVLDAKTI
;
A
#
# COMPACT_ATOMS: atom_id res chain seq x y z
N VAL A 1 6.16 11.98 3.70
CA VAL A 1 5.32 11.38 4.75
C VAL A 1 5.76 11.95 6.09
N GLY A 2 4.82 12.23 7.00
CA GLY A 2 5.13 12.78 8.32
C GLY A 2 3.90 13.35 9.02
N PRO A 3 4.06 13.98 10.20
CA PRO A 3 2.95 14.54 10.97
C PRO A 3 2.12 15.55 10.17
N GLY A 4 0.79 15.43 10.30
CA GLY A 4 -0.17 16.30 9.59
C GLY A 4 -0.40 15.95 8.12
N LYS A 5 0.26 14.92 7.59
CA LYS A 5 0.01 14.42 6.23
C LYS A 5 -1.04 13.33 6.23
N LYS A 6 -1.95 13.38 5.27
CA LYS A 6 -2.97 12.36 5.01
C LYS A 6 -2.52 11.46 3.88
N VAL A 7 -2.38 10.18 4.20
CA VAL A 7 -1.84 9.16 3.27
C VAL A 7 -2.88 8.08 3.06
N ALA A 8 -3.21 7.79 1.82
CA ALA A 8 -3.99 6.61 1.47
C ALA A 8 -3.08 5.49 0.96
N VAL A 9 -3.29 4.27 1.45
CA VAL A 9 -2.62 3.06 0.97
C VAL A 9 -3.64 2.17 0.28
N VAL A 10 -3.43 1.90 -1.00
CA VAL A 10 -4.31 1.06 -1.81
C VAL A 10 -3.81 -0.38 -1.79
N GLY A 11 -4.63 -1.26 -1.23
CA GLY A 11 -4.35 -2.68 -1.10
C GLY A 11 -3.49 -3.04 0.12
N VAL A 12 -3.97 -4.01 0.90
CA VAL A 12 -3.23 -4.59 2.05
C VAL A 12 -2.71 -5.96 1.65
N GLY A 13 -1.54 -5.97 1.07
CA GLY A 13 -0.76 -7.16 0.70
C GLY A 13 0.66 -7.06 1.25
N GLY A 14 1.60 -7.82 0.66
CA GLY A 14 3.00 -7.83 1.09
C GLY A 14 3.70 -6.47 1.09
N LEU A 15 3.33 -5.54 0.19
CA LEU A 15 3.84 -4.16 0.20
C LEU A 15 2.94 -3.25 1.05
N GLY A 16 1.61 -3.35 0.87
CA GLY A 16 0.67 -2.40 1.47
C GLY A 16 0.67 -2.45 3.00
N HIS A 17 0.74 -3.63 3.64
CA HIS A 17 0.78 -3.69 5.11
C HIS A 17 2.01 -2.98 5.69
N MET A 18 3.18 -3.11 5.03
CA MET A 18 4.38 -2.37 5.42
C MET A 18 4.23 -0.87 5.18
N ALA A 19 3.61 -0.46 4.06
CA ALA A 19 3.34 0.95 3.77
C ALA A 19 2.47 1.60 4.85
N VAL A 20 1.43 0.90 5.34
CA VAL A 20 0.59 1.36 6.46
C VAL A 20 1.43 1.54 7.71
N LYS A 21 2.19 0.51 8.12
CA LYS A 21 3.03 0.53 9.32
C LYS A 21 4.06 1.66 9.28
N PHE A 22 4.77 1.82 8.17
CA PHE A 22 5.75 2.90 8.02
C PHE A 22 5.11 4.28 8.02
N ALA A 23 4.03 4.49 7.26
CA ALA A 23 3.37 5.79 7.21
C ALA A 23 2.83 6.21 8.59
N HIS A 24 2.23 5.27 9.32
CA HIS A 24 1.78 5.48 10.69
C HIS A 24 2.96 5.82 11.63
N ALA A 25 4.03 5.03 11.62
CA ALA A 25 5.22 5.26 12.45
C ALA A 25 5.92 6.58 12.16
N MET A 26 5.79 7.11 10.94
CA MET A 26 6.25 8.44 10.54
C MET A 26 5.30 9.58 10.97
N GLY A 27 4.16 9.26 11.59
CA GLY A 27 3.20 10.22 12.13
C GLY A 27 2.14 10.72 11.14
N ALA A 28 1.96 10.07 10.00
CA ALA A 28 0.87 10.38 9.07
C ALA A 28 -0.48 9.87 9.57
N GLU A 29 -1.56 10.53 9.15
CA GLU A 29 -2.93 10.00 9.23
C GLU A 29 -3.13 9.05 8.05
N VAL A 30 -3.31 7.74 8.34
CA VAL A 30 -3.32 6.70 7.32
C VAL A 30 -4.72 6.18 7.11
N SER A 31 -5.20 6.25 5.86
CA SER A 31 -6.40 5.55 5.41
C SER A 31 -6.01 4.39 4.49
N VAL A 32 -6.71 3.27 4.60
CA VAL A 32 -6.52 2.12 3.71
C VAL A 32 -7.68 2.05 2.73
N ILE A 33 -7.38 1.74 1.48
CA ILE A 33 -8.36 1.47 0.43
C ILE A 33 -8.29 -0.03 0.12
N GLY A 34 -9.34 -0.76 0.49
CA GLY A 34 -9.48 -2.19 0.30
C GLY A 34 -10.45 -2.55 -0.82
N ARG A 35 -10.39 -3.80 -1.29
CA ARG A 35 -11.37 -4.38 -2.22
C ARG A 35 -12.67 -4.77 -1.49
N ASP A 36 -12.52 -5.23 -0.27
CA ASP A 36 -13.58 -5.69 0.63
C ASP A 36 -13.10 -5.52 2.09
N GLU A 37 -13.96 -5.77 3.05
CA GLU A 37 -13.65 -5.58 4.48
C GLU A 37 -12.79 -6.69 5.12
N SER A 38 -12.38 -7.71 4.39
CA SER A 38 -11.70 -8.89 4.94
C SER A 38 -10.37 -8.59 5.65
N LYS A 39 -9.74 -7.46 5.32
CA LYS A 39 -8.46 -7.00 5.90
C LYS A 39 -8.59 -5.71 6.71
N LYS A 40 -9.81 -5.31 7.04
CA LYS A 40 -10.09 -4.08 7.77
C LYS A 40 -9.53 -4.09 9.20
N SER A 41 -9.74 -5.20 9.92
CA SER A 41 -9.20 -5.37 11.27
C SER A 41 -7.68 -5.25 11.29
N ASP A 42 -7.02 -5.96 10.37
CA ASP A 42 -5.56 -5.97 10.25
C ASP A 42 -5.03 -4.56 9.92
N ALA A 43 -5.72 -3.83 9.02
CA ALA A 43 -5.33 -2.47 8.66
C ALA A 43 -5.34 -1.53 9.87
N PHE A 44 -6.35 -1.62 10.74
CA PHE A 44 -6.41 -0.84 11.98
C PHE A 44 -5.30 -1.25 12.97
N GLU A 45 -5.00 -2.54 13.08
CA GLU A 45 -3.89 -3.04 13.90
C GLU A 45 -2.54 -2.51 13.40
N PHE A 46 -2.37 -2.33 12.09
CA PHE A 46 -1.16 -1.75 11.49
C PHE A 46 -1.07 -0.22 11.64
N GLY A 47 -2.11 0.41 12.17
CA GLY A 47 -2.14 1.84 12.47
C GLY A 47 -2.92 2.69 11.48
N ALA A 48 -3.77 2.10 10.63
CA ALA A 48 -4.73 2.88 9.86
C ALA A 48 -5.81 3.49 10.78
N SER A 49 -6.23 4.69 10.47
CA SER A 49 -7.34 5.38 11.17
C SER A 49 -8.68 5.20 10.44
N GLU A 50 -8.64 4.76 9.18
CA GLU A 50 -9.83 4.63 8.33
C GLU A 50 -9.64 3.52 7.29
N PHE A 51 -10.75 2.92 6.87
CA PHE A 51 -10.77 1.89 5.84
C PHE A 51 -11.90 2.15 4.84
N LEU A 52 -11.57 2.31 3.58
CA LEU A 52 -12.46 2.74 2.49
C LEU A 52 -12.66 1.57 1.51
N VAL A 53 -13.90 1.29 1.12
CA VAL A 53 -14.25 0.18 0.20
C VAL A 53 -15.20 0.65 -0.91
N THR A 54 -16.19 1.46 -0.59
CA THR A 54 -17.28 1.82 -1.50
C THR A 54 -17.00 3.06 -2.34
N GLU A 55 -17.75 3.25 -3.44
CA GLU A 55 -17.66 4.49 -4.22
C GLU A 55 -18.07 5.71 -3.38
N GLU A 56 -19.04 5.57 -2.46
CA GLU A 56 -19.43 6.64 -1.55
C GLU A 56 -18.27 7.07 -0.63
N ASP A 57 -17.46 6.11 -0.18
CA ASP A 57 -16.24 6.39 0.57
C ASP A 57 -15.30 7.30 -0.25
N PHE A 58 -15.10 6.97 -1.53
CA PHE A 58 -14.24 7.77 -2.43
C PHE A 58 -14.80 9.17 -2.69
N GLU A 59 -16.10 9.30 -2.92
CA GLU A 59 -16.75 10.60 -3.12
C GLU A 59 -16.59 11.50 -1.91
N SER A 60 -16.63 10.94 -0.71
CA SER A 60 -16.41 11.67 0.55
C SER A 60 -14.97 12.19 0.71
N LYS A 61 -14.02 11.67 -0.07
CA LYS A 61 -12.59 11.95 0.04
C LYS A 61 -12.02 12.78 -1.13
N VAL A 62 -12.83 13.42 -1.94
CA VAL A 62 -12.34 14.29 -3.01
C VAL A 62 -11.44 15.39 -2.43
N ASN A 63 -10.24 15.58 -3.03
CA ASN A 63 -9.21 16.54 -2.58
C ASN A 63 -8.79 16.38 -1.11
N HIS A 64 -8.66 15.14 -0.63
CA HIS A 64 -8.44 14.85 0.79
C HIS A 64 -7.00 14.46 1.13
N PHE A 65 -6.35 13.66 0.28
CA PHE A 65 -5.04 13.07 0.57
C PHE A 65 -3.88 13.88 0.01
N ASP A 66 -2.79 13.95 0.77
CA ASP A 66 -1.51 14.50 0.29
C ASP A 66 -0.76 13.49 -0.57
N LEU A 67 -0.93 12.19 -0.27
CA LEU A 67 -0.23 11.07 -0.91
C LEU A 67 -1.16 9.87 -1.03
N VAL A 68 -1.14 9.23 -2.19
CA VAL A 68 -1.73 7.89 -2.41
C VAL A 68 -0.63 6.92 -2.81
N LEU A 69 -0.46 5.85 -2.06
CA LEU A 69 0.46 4.75 -2.33
C LEU A 69 -0.32 3.59 -2.93
N ASN A 70 -0.25 3.39 -4.24
CA ASN A 70 -0.94 2.28 -4.90
C ASN A 70 -0.06 1.03 -4.91
N ALA A 71 -0.28 0.14 -3.93
CA ALA A 71 0.39 -1.15 -3.80
C ALA A 71 -0.40 -2.32 -4.44
N ALA A 72 -1.56 -2.06 -5.03
CA ALA A 72 -2.36 -3.07 -5.70
C ALA A 72 -1.87 -3.29 -7.15
N SER A 73 -1.88 -4.56 -7.58
CA SER A 73 -1.59 -4.94 -8.98
C SER A 73 -2.85 -5.05 -9.84
N ALA A 74 -4.04 -4.87 -9.25
CA ALA A 74 -5.28 -4.85 -9.98
C ALA A 74 -5.47 -3.51 -10.72
N ASP A 75 -6.17 -3.56 -11.85
CA ASP A 75 -6.62 -2.33 -12.51
C ASP A 75 -7.82 -1.76 -11.74
N LEU A 76 -7.58 -0.70 -11.02
CA LEU A 76 -8.57 -0.05 -10.16
C LEU A 76 -8.98 1.34 -10.68
N GLY A 77 -8.52 1.72 -11.87
CA GLY A 77 -8.76 3.04 -12.45
C GLY A 77 -7.97 4.15 -11.76
N VAL A 78 -6.98 4.71 -12.46
CA VAL A 78 -6.07 5.73 -11.91
C VAL A 78 -6.80 7.02 -11.54
N ASP A 79 -7.81 7.40 -12.32
CA ASP A 79 -8.56 8.65 -12.11
C ASP A 79 -9.24 8.75 -10.75
N ARG A 80 -9.73 7.65 -10.20
CA ARG A 80 -10.34 7.66 -8.87
C ARG A 80 -9.33 8.05 -7.79
N PHE A 81 -8.07 7.61 -7.92
CA PHE A 81 -7.00 7.98 -6.99
C PHE A 81 -6.53 9.42 -7.19
N LEU A 82 -6.51 9.90 -8.42
CA LEU A 82 -6.21 11.31 -8.71
C LEU A 82 -7.26 12.24 -8.10
N LYS A 83 -8.56 11.91 -8.19
CA LYS A 83 -9.64 12.74 -7.64
C LYS A 83 -9.59 12.90 -6.12
N ILE A 84 -9.15 11.90 -5.39
CA ILE A 84 -9.03 11.98 -3.92
C ILE A 84 -7.76 12.69 -3.45
N LEU A 85 -6.78 12.93 -4.33
CA LEU A 85 -5.60 13.73 -4.03
C LEU A 85 -5.95 15.22 -3.96
N LYS A 86 -5.37 15.92 -3.00
CA LYS A 86 -5.33 17.38 -2.96
C LYS A 86 -4.66 17.94 -4.21
N PRO A 87 -4.82 19.26 -4.49
CA PRO A 87 -3.90 19.94 -5.39
C PRO A 87 -2.44 19.69 -4.98
N GLU A 88 -1.57 19.48 -5.97
CA GLU A 88 -0.14 19.14 -5.79
C GLU A 88 0.11 17.81 -5.07
N GLY A 89 -0.93 17.01 -4.80
CA GLY A 89 -0.83 15.69 -4.21
C GLY A 89 -0.16 14.69 -5.14
N VAL A 90 0.39 13.61 -4.57
CA VAL A 90 1.19 12.63 -5.31
C VAL A 90 0.53 11.25 -5.28
N LEU A 91 0.36 10.65 -6.46
CA LEU A 91 0.05 9.24 -6.62
C LEU A 91 1.35 8.47 -6.90
N VAL A 92 1.73 7.54 -6.02
CA VAL A 92 2.90 6.68 -6.23
C VAL A 92 2.44 5.27 -6.63
N MET A 93 2.84 4.85 -7.82
CA MET A 93 2.60 3.51 -8.33
C MET A 93 3.70 2.56 -7.80
N LEU A 94 3.32 1.59 -6.99
CA LEU A 94 4.17 0.54 -6.42
C LEU A 94 3.81 -0.82 -7.00
N GLY A 95 2.51 -1.10 -7.14
CA GLY A 95 2.01 -2.28 -7.82
C GLY A 95 2.12 -2.14 -9.34
N LEU A 96 2.35 -3.27 -10.01
CA LEU A 96 2.42 -3.34 -11.47
C LEU A 96 1.12 -3.97 -12.00
N PRO A 97 0.19 -3.19 -12.57
CA PRO A 97 -1.01 -3.74 -13.18
C PRO A 97 -0.66 -4.51 -14.46
N ILE A 98 -1.40 -5.58 -14.75
CA ILE A 98 -1.23 -6.38 -15.98
C ILE A 98 -1.67 -5.56 -17.20
N ALA A 99 -2.77 -4.83 -17.07
CA ALA A 99 -3.26 -3.94 -18.12
C ALA A 99 -2.55 -2.58 -18.05
N LYS A 100 -2.37 -1.95 -19.21
CA LYS A 100 -1.84 -0.59 -19.29
C LYS A 100 -2.84 0.36 -18.61
N PRO A 101 -2.44 1.09 -17.56
CA PRO A 101 -3.34 2.02 -16.90
C PRO A 101 -3.70 3.20 -17.80
N ASP A 102 -4.96 3.60 -17.76
CA ASP A 102 -5.48 4.78 -18.45
C ASP A 102 -5.94 5.82 -17.45
N PHE A 103 -5.86 7.11 -17.80
CA PHE A 103 -6.32 8.22 -16.98
C PHE A 103 -6.58 9.47 -17.83
N ASP A 104 -7.50 10.32 -17.36
CA ASP A 104 -7.74 11.64 -17.95
C ASP A 104 -6.64 12.61 -17.55
N PRO A 105 -5.84 13.15 -18.50
CA PRO A 105 -4.78 14.12 -18.22
C PRO A 105 -5.26 15.36 -17.47
N PHE A 106 -6.53 15.76 -17.61
CA PHE A 106 -7.10 16.89 -16.89
C PHE A 106 -7.06 16.70 -15.37
N ASN A 107 -7.20 15.49 -14.87
CA ASN A 107 -7.07 15.19 -13.43
C ASN A 107 -5.67 15.47 -12.87
N VAL A 108 -4.66 15.53 -13.72
CA VAL A 108 -3.27 15.90 -13.36
C VAL A 108 -3.05 17.40 -13.56
N VAL A 109 -3.37 17.91 -14.75
CA VAL A 109 -3.02 19.27 -15.17
C VAL A 109 -3.72 20.35 -14.34
N TYR A 110 -5.04 20.24 -14.13
CA TYR A 110 -5.80 21.29 -13.43
C TYR A 110 -5.44 21.49 -11.96
N SER A 111 -4.90 20.46 -11.31
CA SER A 111 -4.57 20.53 -9.89
C SER A 111 -3.09 20.36 -9.60
N GLY A 112 -2.24 20.34 -10.64
CA GLY A 112 -0.79 20.16 -10.48
C GLY A 112 -0.42 18.84 -9.78
N ARG A 113 -1.27 17.79 -9.89
CA ARG A 113 -1.02 16.50 -9.25
C ARG A 113 0.12 15.77 -9.93
N ILE A 114 0.78 14.91 -9.22
CA ILE A 114 1.95 14.18 -9.68
C ILE A 114 1.65 12.68 -9.70
N ILE A 115 1.97 12.01 -10.79
CA ILE A 115 2.05 10.54 -10.86
C ILE A 115 3.53 10.17 -10.83
N ALA A 116 3.92 9.37 -9.85
CA ALA A 116 5.28 8.91 -9.67
C ALA A 116 5.32 7.37 -9.58
N GLY A 117 6.46 6.80 -9.79
CA GLY A 117 6.72 5.37 -9.58
C GLY A 117 7.81 5.16 -8.56
N SER A 118 7.78 4.02 -7.89
CA SER A 118 8.87 3.57 -7.02
C SER A 118 9.06 2.07 -7.18
N ASN A 119 10.32 1.67 -7.19
CA ASN A 119 10.72 0.26 -7.27
C ASN A 119 11.78 0.01 -6.18
N VAL A 120 12.85 -0.70 -6.48
CA VAL A 120 13.93 -0.99 -5.54
C VAL A 120 14.70 0.28 -5.22
N ALA A 121 14.84 0.57 -3.93
CA ALA A 121 15.58 1.73 -3.46
C ALA A 121 17.09 1.52 -3.54
N PRO A 122 17.91 2.59 -3.70
CA PRO A 122 19.36 2.53 -3.49
C PRO A 122 19.70 2.05 -2.08
N MET A 123 20.88 1.42 -1.90
CA MET A 123 21.33 0.84 -0.63
C MET A 123 21.22 1.81 0.55
N LYS A 124 21.60 3.07 0.37
CA LYS A 124 21.50 4.09 1.42
C LYS A 124 20.06 4.26 1.95
N LEU A 125 19.08 4.35 1.05
CA LEU A 125 17.67 4.46 1.47
C LEU A 125 17.16 3.16 2.11
N THR A 126 17.68 2.01 1.69
CA THR A 126 17.37 0.73 2.31
C THR A 126 17.92 0.67 3.74
N GLU A 127 19.14 1.14 3.98
CA GLU A 127 19.73 1.24 5.32
C GLU A 127 18.92 2.20 6.23
N GLU A 128 18.54 3.37 5.72
CA GLU A 128 17.69 4.33 6.44
C GLU A 128 16.33 3.71 6.80
N MET A 129 15.71 2.97 5.88
CA MET A 129 14.46 2.26 6.12
C MET A 129 14.61 1.17 7.19
N LEU A 130 15.68 0.37 7.14
CA LEU A 130 15.96 -0.67 8.14
C LEU A 130 16.24 -0.05 9.52
N GLN A 131 16.94 1.08 9.58
CA GLN A 131 17.16 1.79 10.83
C GLN A 131 15.82 2.28 11.41
N LEU A 132 14.96 2.89 10.60
CA LEU A 132 13.63 3.31 11.04
C LEU A 132 12.78 2.12 11.52
N ALA A 133 12.83 0.99 10.80
CA ALA A 133 12.12 -0.22 11.17
C ALA A 133 12.59 -0.75 12.53
N SER A 134 13.91 -0.74 12.77
CA SER A 134 14.51 -1.13 14.06
C SER A 134 14.09 -0.18 15.19
N ASP A 135 14.21 1.13 14.98
CA ASP A 135 13.91 2.15 15.99
C ASP A 135 12.44 2.17 16.41
N LYS A 136 11.54 1.82 15.48
CA LYS A 136 10.09 1.83 15.68
C LYS A 136 9.48 0.43 15.85
N ASN A 137 10.32 -0.61 15.90
CA ASN A 137 9.89 -2.01 15.98
C ASN A 137 8.85 -2.40 14.90
N ILE A 138 9.11 -1.99 13.65
CA ILE A 138 8.25 -2.29 12.51
C ILE A 138 8.69 -3.63 11.90
N LEU A 139 7.86 -4.66 12.06
CA LEU A 139 8.10 -6.00 11.52
C LEU A 139 7.05 -6.33 10.46
N SER A 140 7.44 -7.17 9.50
CA SER A 140 6.50 -7.76 8.55
C SER A 140 5.69 -8.86 9.22
N GLU A 141 4.40 -8.93 8.91
CA GLU A 141 3.60 -10.12 9.23
C GLU A 141 3.98 -11.26 8.30
N ILE A 142 4.24 -12.44 8.86
CA ILE A 142 4.72 -13.60 8.11
C ILE A 142 3.96 -14.86 8.48
N GLU A 143 3.82 -15.75 7.51
CA GLU A 143 3.45 -17.15 7.68
C GLU A 143 4.67 -18.00 7.32
N ILE A 144 5.10 -18.90 8.19
CA ILE A 144 6.23 -19.80 7.93
C ILE A 144 5.71 -21.03 7.21
N CYS A 145 6.39 -21.49 6.16
CA CYS A 145 6.10 -22.74 5.47
C CYS A 145 7.38 -23.58 5.29
N SER A 146 7.21 -24.89 5.18
CA SER A 146 8.28 -25.82 4.83
C SER A 146 8.54 -25.86 3.33
N ALA A 147 9.64 -26.49 2.91
CA ALA A 147 9.97 -26.69 1.50
C ALA A 147 8.87 -27.45 0.75
N ASP A 148 8.30 -28.48 1.36
CA ASP A 148 7.23 -29.30 0.77
C ASP A 148 5.92 -28.51 0.57
N GLU A 149 5.68 -27.45 1.35
CA GLU A 149 4.48 -26.62 1.28
C GLU A 149 4.60 -25.46 0.28
N THR A 150 5.76 -25.30 -0.38
CA THR A 150 6.03 -24.12 -1.25
C THR A 150 4.97 -23.93 -2.34
N ASN A 151 4.55 -25.01 -2.99
CA ASN A 151 3.53 -24.93 -4.06
C ASN A 151 2.17 -24.48 -3.50
N GLN A 152 1.78 -24.98 -2.35
CA GLN A 152 0.53 -24.58 -1.68
C GLN A 152 0.60 -23.13 -1.22
N ALA A 153 1.73 -22.69 -0.69
CA ALA A 153 1.97 -21.31 -0.31
C ALA A 153 1.86 -20.38 -1.52
N TRP A 154 2.41 -20.78 -2.67
CA TRP A 154 2.30 -20.04 -3.92
C TRP A 154 0.86 -19.87 -4.39
N GLU A 155 0.08 -20.95 -4.40
CA GLU A 155 -1.36 -20.90 -4.76
C GLU A 155 -2.15 -19.96 -3.84
N ARG A 156 -1.82 -19.90 -2.55
CA ARG A 156 -2.44 -18.98 -1.59
C ARG A 156 -2.06 -17.54 -1.89
N VAL A 157 -0.81 -17.26 -2.27
CA VAL A 157 -0.37 -15.92 -2.71
C VAL A 157 -1.17 -15.46 -3.93
N GLU A 158 -1.34 -16.33 -4.95
CA GLU A 158 -2.11 -16.01 -6.15
C GLU A 158 -3.58 -15.66 -5.83
N LYS A 159 -4.16 -16.35 -4.84
CA LYS A 159 -5.53 -16.08 -4.35
C LYS A 159 -5.62 -14.88 -3.38
N SER A 160 -4.50 -14.20 -3.08
CA SER A 160 -4.41 -13.15 -2.04
C SER A 160 -4.78 -13.63 -0.63
N ASP A 161 -4.65 -14.92 -0.38
CA ASP A 161 -4.91 -15.60 0.89
C ASP A 161 -3.60 -15.81 1.66
N VAL A 162 -2.96 -14.73 2.07
CA VAL A 162 -1.75 -14.72 2.90
C VAL A 162 -1.73 -13.51 3.83
N ARG A 163 -1.17 -13.67 5.02
CA ARG A 163 -1.06 -12.63 6.07
C ARG A 163 0.39 -12.45 6.54
N TYR A 164 1.25 -11.75 5.81
CA TYR A 164 1.12 -11.11 4.48
C TYR A 164 2.26 -11.55 3.57
N ARG A 165 3.17 -12.36 4.10
CA ARG A 165 4.30 -12.97 3.39
C ARG A 165 4.51 -14.39 3.85
N PHE A 166 4.81 -15.28 2.93
CA PHE A 166 5.38 -16.57 3.30
C PHE A 166 6.89 -16.44 3.48
N VAL A 167 7.41 -17.12 4.51
CA VAL A 167 8.84 -17.30 4.76
C VAL A 167 9.11 -18.80 4.74
N LEU A 168 9.95 -19.21 3.81
CA LEU A 168 10.39 -20.61 3.71
C LEU A 168 11.41 -20.92 4.81
N ASP A 169 11.13 -21.92 5.64
CA ASP A 169 12.12 -22.42 6.60
C ASP A 169 13.20 -23.22 5.88
N ALA A 170 14.38 -22.61 5.73
CA ALA A 170 15.52 -23.24 5.06
C ALA A 170 16.02 -24.53 5.73
N LYS A 171 15.63 -24.83 6.97
CA LYS A 171 15.97 -26.08 7.64
C LYS A 171 15.17 -27.27 7.12
N THR A 172 14.15 -27.04 6.31
CA THR A 172 13.28 -28.06 5.72
C THR A 172 13.66 -28.42 4.28
N ILE A 173 14.75 -27.83 3.74
CA ILE A 173 15.30 -28.10 2.41
C ILE A 173 16.19 -29.32 2.41
#